data_e4e215bc842ee39b3ed84fd815282a5f
#
_entry.id   e4e215bc842ee39b3ed84fd815282a5f
#
_cell.length_a   1.000
_cell.length_b   1.000
_cell.length_c   1.000
_cell.angle_alpha   90.00
_cell.angle_beta   90.00
_cell.angle_gamma   90.00
#
_symmetry.space_group_name_H-M   'P 1'
#
loop_
_entity.id
_entity.type
_entity.pdbx_description
1 polymer ?
#
loop_
_entity_poly.entity_id
_entity_poly.type
_entity_poly.pdbx_seq_one_letter_code
_entity_poly.pdbx_strand_id
1 'polypeptide(L)'
;MCLLEKKLKLYGFNNLTKTLSFNIYDVCYAKGAREQKEYIDYIDEQYNSERLTGILCDVTDIIGANVLNISKQDYDPQGASVTFLIAEEHMKPALEPDTIVAHLDKSHVTVHTYPEYHPDTCLATFRVDIDVATCGEITPLSTLDYL
;
A
#
# COMPACT_ATOMS: atom_id res chain seq x y z
N MET A 1 20.53 -12.22 5.01
CA MET A 1 19.64 -12.12 3.82
C MET A 1 19.21 -13.46 3.21
N CYS A 2 19.79 -14.53 3.59
CA CYS A 2 19.62 -15.82 2.88
C CYS A 2 18.52 -16.77 3.41
N LEU A 3 17.77 -16.44 4.46
CA LEU A 3 16.82 -17.38 5.09
C LEU A 3 15.35 -17.17 4.72
N LEU A 4 15.03 -16.07 4.03
CA LEU A 4 13.64 -15.73 3.68
C LEU A 4 13.27 -16.04 2.21
N GLU A 5 14.25 -16.43 1.39
CA GLU A 5 14.03 -16.77 -0.03
C GLU A 5 13.66 -18.25 -0.26
N LYS A 6 13.42 -19.04 0.79
CA LYS A 6 12.91 -20.39 0.56
C LYS A 6 11.51 -20.29 -0.03
N LYS A 7 11.40 -20.59 -1.31
CA LYS A 7 10.10 -20.82 -1.96
C LYS A 7 9.28 -21.78 -1.10
N LEU A 8 8.15 -21.28 -0.61
CA LEU A 8 7.19 -22.11 0.09
C LEU A 8 6.63 -23.13 -0.90
N LYS A 9 6.77 -24.39 -0.60
CA LYS A 9 6.15 -25.43 -1.42
C LYS A 9 4.67 -25.52 -1.04
N LEU A 10 3.82 -25.09 -1.98
CA LEU A 10 2.39 -25.08 -1.81
C LEU A 10 1.79 -26.37 -2.40
N TYR A 11 0.93 -27.00 -1.64
CA TYR A 11 0.23 -28.21 -2.06
C TYR A 11 -1.27 -27.92 -2.20
N GLY A 12 -1.75 -27.80 -3.44
CA GLY A 12 -3.16 -27.59 -3.69
C GLY A 12 -3.66 -26.25 -3.21
N PHE A 13 -4.56 -26.26 -2.29
CA PHE A 13 -5.19 -25.06 -1.71
C PHE A 13 -4.21 -24.30 -0.81
N ASN A 14 -3.91 -23.06 -1.16
CA ASN A 14 -3.01 -22.21 -0.36
C ASN A 14 -3.77 -21.09 0.34
N ASN A 15 -3.83 -21.16 1.65
CA ASN A 15 -4.36 -20.10 2.50
C ASN A 15 -3.29 -19.38 3.34
N LEU A 16 -2.01 -19.59 3.00
CA LEU A 16 -0.91 -18.92 3.67
C LEU A 16 -0.84 -17.47 3.21
N THR A 17 -1.06 -16.55 4.13
CA THR A 17 -0.96 -15.11 3.90
C THR A 17 0.33 -14.55 4.48
N LYS A 18 1.02 -13.73 3.71
CA LYS A 18 2.18 -12.94 4.14
C LYS A 18 1.81 -11.47 4.07
N THR A 19 2.05 -10.74 5.13
CA THR A 19 1.75 -9.31 5.20
C THR A 19 3.00 -8.53 5.62
N LEU A 20 3.31 -7.49 4.88
CA LEU A 20 4.25 -6.45 5.26
C LEU A 20 3.45 -5.18 5.55
N SER A 21 3.52 -4.70 6.78
CA SER A 21 3.01 -3.39 7.18
C SER A 21 4.18 -2.41 7.30
N PHE A 22 4.10 -1.32 6.58
CA PHE A 22 5.13 -0.30 6.53
C PHE A 22 4.53 1.06 6.90
N ASN A 23 5.03 1.68 7.97
CA ASN A 23 4.54 2.94 8.47
C ASN A 23 5.63 4.00 8.39
N ILE A 24 5.32 5.12 7.75
CA ILE A 24 6.20 6.28 7.61
C ILE A 24 5.62 7.42 8.43
N TYR A 25 6.47 8.10 9.20
CA TYR A 25 6.08 9.25 10.00
C TYR A 25 6.92 10.47 9.64
N ASP A 26 6.28 11.62 9.60
CA ASP A 26 6.94 12.92 9.53
C ASP A 26 6.33 13.86 10.57
N VAL A 27 7.15 14.77 11.09
CA VAL A 27 6.72 15.75 12.10
C VAL A 27 7.30 17.12 11.73
N CYS A 28 6.43 18.12 11.69
CA CYS A 28 6.78 19.49 11.40
C CYS A 28 6.30 20.42 12.52
N TYR A 29 7.14 21.38 12.92
CA TYR A 29 6.75 22.41 13.85
C TYR A 29 6.17 23.62 13.08
N ALA A 30 4.88 23.83 13.20
CA ALA A 30 4.12 24.84 12.46
C ALA A 30 3.42 25.81 13.44
N LYS A 31 4.02 26.96 13.69
CA LYS A 31 3.58 27.93 14.72
C LYS A 31 2.27 28.62 14.44
N GLY A 32 1.92 28.80 13.18
CA GLY A 32 0.78 29.58 12.79
C GLY A 32 -0.07 28.92 11.74
N ALA A 33 -1.29 29.41 11.55
CA ALA A 33 -2.25 28.87 10.58
C ALA A 33 -1.70 28.86 9.15
N ARG A 34 -0.84 29.81 8.80
CA ARG A 34 -0.19 29.86 7.49
C ARG A 34 0.77 28.69 7.29
N GLU A 35 1.68 28.48 8.27
CA GLU A 35 2.67 27.39 8.21
C GLU A 35 1.99 26.02 8.21
N GLN A 36 0.90 25.88 8.96
CA GLN A 36 0.07 24.67 8.97
C GLN A 36 -0.50 24.37 7.59
N LYS A 37 -1.10 25.41 6.99
CA LYS A 37 -1.67 25.27 5.65
C LYS A 37 -0.59 24.93 4.63
N GLU A 38 0.55 25.60 4.65
CA GLU A 38 1.68 25.32 3.76
C GLU A 38 2.16 23.87 3.89
N TYR A 39 2.22 23.35 5.13
CA TYR A 39 2.59 21.94 5.37
C TYR A 39 1.57 20.98 4.80
N ILE A 40 0.28 21.19 5.06
CA ILE A 40 -0.79 20.33 4.54
C ILE A 40 -0.85 20.38 3.01
N ASP A 41 -0.76 21.56 2.41
CA ASP A 41 -0.72 21.74 0.96
C ASP A 41 0.47 20.95 0.34
N TYR A 42 1.65 21.01 0.98
CA TYR A 42 2.81 20.23 0.58
C TYR A 42 2.56 18.73 0.65
N ILE A 43 1.99 18.24 1.77
CA ILE A 43 1.68 16.81 1.95
C ILE A 43 0.67 16.35 0.88
N ASP A 44 -0.40 17.09 0.65
CA ASP A 44 -1.41 16.74 -0.35
C ASP A 44 -0.84 16.75 -1.77
N GLU A 45 0.11 17.61 -2.07
CA GLU A 45 0.81 17.62 -3.36
C GLU A 45 1.73 16.40 -3.52
N GLN A 46 2.48 16.05 -2.47
CA GLN A 46 3.46 14.97 -2.52
C GLN A 46 2.85 13.57 -2.39
N TYR A 47 1.72 13.45 -1.70
CA TYR A 47 1.11 12.17 -1.32
C TYR A 47 -0.39 12.10 -1.67
N ASN A 48 -0.81 12.72 -2.76
CA ASN A 48 -2.16 12.55 -3.29
C ASN A 48 -2.39 11.14 -3.86
N SER A 49 -3.65 10.80 -4.10
CA SER A 49 -4.02 9.47 -4.57
C SER A 49 -3.37 9.08 -5.90
N GLU A 50 -3.09 10.05 -6.78
CA GLU A 50 -2.44 9.78 -8.06
C GLU A 50 -0.98 9.36 -7.88
N ARG A 51 -0.22 10.09 -7.06
CA ARG A 51 1.18 9.75 -6.77
C ARG A 51 1.31 8.45 -5.99
N LEU A 52 0.41 8.22 -5.03
CA LEU A 52 0.34 6.96 -4.30
C LEU A 52 0.01 5.78 -5.23
N THR A 53 -0.85 5.99 -6.21
CA THR A 53 -1.12 4.98 -7.25
C THR A 53 0.17 4.59 -7.99
N GLY A 54 1.00 5.57 -8.34
CA GLY A 54 2.31 5.31 -8.96
C GLY A 54 3.22 4.44 -8.07
N ILE A 55 3.30 4.75 -6.78
CA ILE A 55 4.08 3.95 -5.81
C ILE A 55 3.54 2.52 -5.73
N LEU A 56 2.22 2.34 -5.66
CA LEU A 56 1.63 1.00 -5.62
C LEU A 56 1.81 0.23 -6.93
N CYS A 57 1.86 0.90 -8.08
CA CYS A 57 2.24 0.25 -9.34
C CYS A 57 3.66 -0.32 -9.26
N ASP A 58 4.63 0.47 -8.80
CA ASP A 58 6.01 0.01 -8.64
C ASP A 58 6.12 -1.15 -7.65
N VAL A 59 5.42 -1.06 -6.52
CA VAL A 59 5.34 -2.16 -5.54
C VAL A 59 4.80 -3.44 -6.19
N THR A 60 3.73 -3.32 -6.96
CA THR A 60 3.10 -4.46 -7.64
C THR A 60 4.04 -5.10 -8.66
N ASP A 61 4.77 -4.29 -9.42
CA ASP A 61 5.77 -4.76 -10.38
C ASP A 61 6.94 -5.48 -9.69
N ILE A 62 7.43 -4.92 -8.57
CA ILE A 62 8.53 -5.51 -7.79
C ILE A 62 8.17 -6.91 -7.26
N ILE A 63 6.95 -7.08 -6.78
CA ILE A 63 6.50 -8.39 -6.27
C ILE A 63 6.08 -9.37 -7.37
N GLY A 64 6.02 -8.94 -8.64
CA GLY A 64 5.63 -9.78 -9.77
C GLY A 64 4.14 -10.12 -9.78
N ALA A 65 3.29 -9.13 -9.57
CA ALA A 65 1.85 -9.30 -9.55
C ALA A 65 1.16 -8.47 -10.65
N ASN A 66 -0.03 -8.91 -11.03
CA ASN A 66 -0.91 -8.17 -11.93
C ASN A 66 -1.98 -7.42 -11.16
N VAL A 67 -2.25 -6.18 -11.54
CA VAL A 67 -3.33 -5.38 -10.97
C VAL A 67 -4.67 -5.83 -11.56
N LEU A 68 -5.60 -6.18 -10.70
CA LEU A 68 -6.96 -6.56 -11.07
C LEU A 68 -7.94 -5.40 -10.94
N ASN A 69 -7.78 -4.58 -9.91
CA ASN A 69 -8.64 -3.44 -9.63
C ASN A 69 -7.88 -2.38 -8.84
N ILE A 70 -8.22 -1.13 -9.07
CA ILE A 70 -7.69 0.04 -8.35
C ILE A 70 -8.88 0.84 -7.81
N SER A 71 -8.84 1.14 -6.52
CA SER A 71 -9.72 2.09 -5.86
C SER A 71 -8.88 3.19 -5.23
N LYS A 72 -9.19 4.44 -5.53
CA LYS A 72 -8.45 5.59 -5.00
C LYS A 72 -9.37 6.72 -4.62
N GLN A 73 -8.98 7.46 -3.59
CA GLN A 73 -9.72 8.62 -3.11
C GLN A 73 -8.79 9.62 -2.44
N ASP A 74 -8.97 10.89 -2.79
CA ASP A 74 -8.48 12.01 -2.00
C ASP A 74 -9.59 12.48 -1.06
N TYR A 75 -9.25 12.71 0.20
CA TYR A 75 -10.19 13.14 1.23
C TYR A 75 -10.20 14.65 1.37
N ASP A 76 -11.37 15.21 1.67
CA ASP A 76 -11.53 16.61 2.04
C ASP A 76 -11.61 16.72 3.58
N PRO A 77 -10.80 17.57 4.24
CA PRO A 77 -9.90 18.58 3.67
C PRO A 77 -8.53 18.05 3.23
N GLN A 78 -8.10 16.88 3.67
CA GLN A 78 -6.78 16.34 3.40
C GLN A 78 -6.71 14.82 3.57
N GLY A 79 -5.64 14.23 3.01
CA GLY A 79 -5.39 12.79 3.08
C GLY A 79 -5.86 12.06 1.83
N ALA A 80 -5.36 10.85 1.67
CA ALA A 80 -5.68 10.00 0.53
C ALA A 80 -5.65 8.52 0.92
N SER A 81 -6.32 7.71 0.13
CA SER A 81 -6.18 6.27 0.18
C SER A 81 -6.18 5.66 -1.20
N VAL A 82 -5.43 4.58 -1.37
CA VAL A 82 -5.39 3.78 -2.59
C VAL A 82 -5.36 2.31 -2.21
N THR A 83 -6.15 1.51 -2.90
CA THR A 83 -6.20 0.06 -2.73
C THR A 83 -6.10 -0.62 -4.08
N PHE A 84 -5.15 -1.54 -4.21
CA PHE A 84 -4.99 -2.43 -5.34
C PHE A 84 -5.43 -3.82 -4.96
N LEU A 85 -6.30 -4.41 -5.76
CA LEU A 85 -6.52 -5.84 -5.77
C LEU A 85 -5.57 -6.43 -6.81
N ILE A 86 -4.75 -7.41 -6.43
CA ILE A 86 -3.70 -7.97 -7.25
C ILE A 86 -3.78 -9.50 -7.30
N ALA A 87 -3.16 -10.10 -8.32
CA ALA A 87 -2.99 -11.53 -8.45
C ALA A 87 -1.58 -11.86 -8.92
N GLU A 88 -1.10 -13.08 -8.65
CA GLU A 88 0.19 -13.54 -9.16
C GLU A 88 0.22 -13.58 -10.69
N GLU A 89 1.33 -13.16 -11.27
CA GLU A 89 1.51 -13.03 -12.72
C GLU A 89 1.34 -14.37 -13.47
N HIS A 90 1.67 -15.48 -12.82
CA HIS A 90 1.63 -16.83 -13.42
C HIS A 90 0.28 -17.53 -13.28
N MET A 91 -0.64 -16.95 -12.56
CA MET A 91 -1.99 -17.48 -12.47
C MET A 91 -2.78 -17.07 -13.70
N LYS A 92 -2.98 -18.05 -14.60
CA LYS A 92 -3.96 -17.87 -15.67
C LYS A 92 -5.30 -17.51 -15.03
N PRO A 93 -5.97 -16.44 -15.49
CA PRO A 93 -7.31 -16.17 -15.01
C PRO A 93 -8.12 -17.44 -15.15
N ALA A 94 -8.71 -17.91 -14.05
CA ALA A 94 -9.63 -19.02 -14.10
C ALA A 94 -10.72 -18.65 -15.10
N LEU A 95 -10.99 -19.53 -16.05
CA LEU A 95 -11.99 -19.32 -17.10
C LEU A 95 -13.41 -19.11 -16.54
N GLU A 96 -13.58 -19.36 -15.25
CA GLU A 96 -14.84 -19.20 -14.52
C GLU A 96 -14.62 -18.23 -13.34
N PRO A 97 -15.20 -17.01 -13.38
CA PRO A 97 -15.01 -16.00 -12.35
C PRO A 97 -15.64 -16.36 -10.98
N ASP A 98 -16.44 -17.38 -10.89
CA ASP A 98 -17.24 -17.71 -9.72
C ASP A 98 -16.70 -18.85 -8.85
N THR A 99 -15.51 -19.35 -9.11
CA THR A 99 -14.94 -20.40 -8.26
C THR A 99 -14.29 -19.80 -7.03
N ILE A 100 -14.54 -20.40 -5.88
CA ILE A 100 -13.93 -20.06 -4.57
C ILE A 100 -12.40 -19.97 -4.69
N VAL A 101 -11.78 -20.78 -5.54
CA VAL A 101 -10.34 -20.78 -5.80
C VAL A 101 -9.86 -19.44 -6.35
N ALA A 102 -10.63 -18.78 -7.21
CA ALA A 102 -10.27 -17.47 -7.78
C ALA A 102 -10.23 -16.36 -6.73
N HIS A 103 -10.92 -16.50 -5.60
CA HIS A 103 -10.89 -15.54 -4.49
C HIS A 103 -9.69 -15.72 -3.56
N LEU A 104 -9.13 -16.91 -3.49
CA LEU A 104 -8.03 -17.25 -2.59
C LEU A 104 -6.65 -16.87 -3.12
N ASP A 105 -6.55 -16.72 -4.43
CA ASP A 105 -5.32 -16.35 -5.11
C ASP A 105 -5.12 -14.84 -5.22
N LYS A 106 -6.06 -14.05 -4.69
CA LYS A 106 -6.02 -12.60 -4.75
C LYS A 106 -5.34 -12.02 -3.53
N SER A 107 -4.51 -11.05 -3.80
CA SER A 107 -3.75 -10.31 -2.82
C SER A 107 -4.12 -8.84 -2.91
N HIS A 108 -3.67 -8.03 -1.97
CA HIS A 108 -3.94 -6.60 -2.00
C HIS A 108 -2.76 -5.77 -1.52
N VAL A 109 -2.69 -4.56 -2.03
CA VAL A 109 -1.80 -3.51 -1.54
C VAL A 109 -2.65 -2.29 -1.22
N THR A 110 -2.50 -1.76 -0.03
CA THR A 110 -3.24 -0.57 0.42
C THR A 110 -2.29 0.49 0.94
N VAL A 111 -2.66 1.74 0.72
CA VAL A 111 -2.01 2.89 1.35
C VAL A 111 -3.06 3.84 1.89
N HIS A 112 -2.82 4.35 3.10
CA HIS A 112 -3.59 5.40 3.75
C HIS A 112 -2.66 6.47 4.25
N THR A 113 -3.05 7.74 4.08
CA THR A 113 -2.31 8.88 4.60
C THR A 113 -3.14 9.61 5.65
N TYR A 114 -2.46 10.10 6.69
CA TYR A 114 -3.05 10.77 7.83
C TYR A 114 -2.27 12.06 8.13
N PRO A 115 -2.50 13.15 7.37
CA PRO A 115 -1.97 14.45 7.72
C PRO A 115 -2.84 15.06 8.84
N GLU A 116 -2.19 15.44 9.94
CA GLU A 116 -2.87 15.98 11.11
C GLU A 116 -2.15 17.22 11.62
N TYR A 117 -2.90 18.08 12.30
CA TYR A 117 -2.38 19.25 12.96
C TYR A 117 -2.88 19.34 14.41
N HIS A 118 -1.95 19.65 15.31
CA HIS A 118 -2.20 19.74 16.75
C HIS A 118 -2.00 21.19 17.23
N PRO A 119 -3.06 22.00 17.33
CA PRO A 119 -2.95 23.43 17.63
C PRO A 119 -2.30 23.71 18.98
N ASP A 120 -2.55 22.89 19.98
CA ASP A 120 -2.02 23.10 21.33
C ASP A 120 -0.49 22.93 21.42
N THR A 121 0.09 22.15 20.53
CA THR A 121 1.54 21.86 20.52
C THR A 121 2.26 22.49 19.35
N CYS A 122 1.57 23.14 18.44
CA CYS A 122 2.11 23.65 17.17
C CYS A 122 2.80 22.58 16.32
N LEU A 123 2.38 21.33 16.46
CA LEU A 123 2.91 20.22 15.67
C LEU A 123 1.96 19.88 14.53
N ALA A 124 2.51 19.71 13.35
CA ALA A 124 1.87 19.02 12.25
C ALA A 124 2.52 17.66 12.06
N THR A 125 1.72 16.63 11.89
CA THR A 125 2.18 15.26 11.73
C THR A 125 1.63 14.67 10.46
N PHE A 126 2.40 13.79 9.88
CA PHE A 126 1.99 13.02 8.73
C PHE A 126 2.35 11.54 8.95
N ARG A 127 1.41 10.67 8.68
CA ARG A 127 1.63 9.22 8.69
C ARG A 127 1.16 8.62 7.40
N VAL A 128 1.95 7.72 6.86
CA VAL A 128 1.57 6.84 5.74
C VAL A 128 1.59 5.41 6.25
N ASP A 129 0.51 4.70 6.08
CA ASP A 129 0.41 3.27 6.34
C ASP A 129 0.32 2.54 5.00
N ILE A 130 1.27 1.67 4.71
CA ILE A 130 1.29 0.82 3.51
C ILE A 130 1.24 -0.63 3.96
N ASP A 131 0.24 -1.36 3.50
CA ASP A 131 0.06 -2.79 3.76
C ASP A 131 0.13 -3.57 2.46
N VAL A 132 1.07 -4.49 2.38
CA VAL A 132 1.21 -5.42 1.25
C VAL A 132 0.89 -6.82 1.74
N ALA A 133 -0.25 -7.36 1.35
CA ALA A 133 -0.70 -8.70 1.72
C ALA A 133 -0.72 -9.60 0.48
N THR A 134 0.03 -10.69 0.55
CA THR A 134 0.14 -11.66 -0.55
C THR A 134 -0.23 -13.06 -0.10
N CYS A 135 -0.88 -13.80 -0.99
CA CYS A 135 -1.05 -15.24 -0.90
C CYS A 135 -0.15 -15.91 -1.95
N GLY A 136 0.00 -17.22 -1.92
CA GLY A 136 0.76 -17.93 -2.94
C GLY A 136 2.29 -17.83 -2.78
N GLU A 137 3.01 -17.80 -3.87
CA GLU A 137 4.48 -17.83 -3.89
C GLU A 137 5.12 -16.46 -3.81
N ILE A 138 4.41 -15.39 -4.19
CA ILE A 138 4.95 -14.02 -4.13
C ILE A 138 5.08 -13.56 -2.68
N THR A 139 6.08 -12.71 -2.43
CA THR A 139 6.37 -12.21 -1.09
C THR A 139 6.47 -10.68 -1.08
N PRO A 140 5.87 -10.01 -0.08
CA PRO A 140 5.98 -8.56 0.05
C PRO A 140 7.38 -8.07 0.47
N LEU A 141 8.25 -8.96 0.97
CA LEU A 141 9.58 -8.59 1.47
C LEU A 141 10.50 -7.99 0.41
N SER A 142 10.28 -8.32 -0.86
CA SER A 142 11.05 -7.75 -1.98
C SER A 142 10.85 -6.24 -2.16
N THR A 143 9.86 -5.65 -1.52
CA THR A 143 9.57 -4.20 -1.59
C THR A 143 10.25 -3.38 -0.50
N LEU A 144 10.90 -4.01 0.49
CA LEU A 144 11.50 -3.31 1.62
C LEU A 144 12.55 -2.27 1.22
N ASP A 145 13.36 -2.55 0.20
CA ASP A 145 14.40 -1.63 -0.25
C ASP A 145 13.83 -0.46 -1.08
N TYR A 146 12.61 -0.59 -1.57
CA TYR A 146 11.91 0.43 -2.33
C TYR A 146 11.10 1.38 -1.42
N LEU A 147 10.41 0.85 -0.43
CA LEU A 147 9.58 1.61 0.51
C LEU A 147 10.42 2.31 1.58
#